data_814ea969b3c40a617ba8c587222e61cd
#
_entry.id   814ea969b3c40a617ba8c587222e61cd
#
_cell.length_a   1.000
_cell.length_b   1.000
_cell.length_c   1.000
_cell.angle_alpha   90.00
_cell.angle_beta   90.00
_cell.angle_gamma   90.00
#
_symmetry.space_group_name_H-M   'P 1'
#
loop_
_entity.id
_entity.type
_entity.pdbx_description
1 polymer ?
#
loop_
_entity_poly.entity_id
_entity_poly.type
_entity_poly.pdbx_seq_one_letter_code
_entity_poly.pdbx_strand_id
1 'polypeptide(L)'
;RVNYGLLPYFDEFWVSDNTDALQRVYMQWGTSYFFPAIAMASHISASPNHQTFRRIPLKYRIDVAMSGRLGMEIQLQDMTTEEKELCKKAIAEYKEIRSVVQFGDIYRLISPYEKQGVASLMYTSPEKDKAVVYWWKLEHFHNQHLHVCSYMV
;
A
#
# COMPACT_ATOMS: atom_id res chain seq x y z
N ARG A 1 4.74 3.47 -19.42
CA ARG A 1 3.35 3.02 -19.65
C ARG A 1 3.29 1.51 -19.47
N VAL A 2 2.32 1.03 -18.70
CA VAL A 2 2.09 -0.42 -18.55
C VAL A 2 1.32 -0.92 -19.76
N ASN A 3 1.75 -2.07 -20.28
CA ASN A 3 1.15 -2.72 -21.45
C ASN A 3 1.02 -4.22 -21.14
N TYR A 4 -0.16 -4.79 -21.33
CA TYR A 4 -0.41 -6.22 -21.11
C TYR A 4 0.52 -7.13 -21.90
N GLY A 5 0.92 -6.72 -23.11
CA GLY A 5 1.89 -7.47 -23.93
C GLY A 5 3.28 -7.60 -23.30
N LEU A 6 3.60 -6.81 -22.29
CA LEU A 6 4.88 -6.87 -21.58
C LEU A 6 4.84 -7.77 -20.33
N LEU A 7 3.66 -8.12 -19.81
CA LEU A 7 3.54 -8.96 -18.60
C LEU A 7 4.31 -10.29 -18.66
N PRO A 8 4.43 -10.98 -19.81
CA PRO A 8 5.24 -12.19 -19.90
C PRO A 8 6.74 -11.97 -19.69
N TYR A 9 7.22 -10.72 -19.76
CA TYR A 9 8.64 -10.35 -19.68
C TYR A 9 9.02 -9.65 -18.38
N PHE A 10 8.04 -9.27 -17.54
CA PHE A 10 8.26 -8.54 -16.29
C PHE A 10 7.45 -9.14 -15.15
N ASP A 11 8.09 -9.32 -14.00
CA ASP A 11 7.45 -9.83 -12.79
C ASP A 11 6.62 -8.75 -12.07
N GLU A 12 6.99 -7.47 -12.27
CA GLU A 12 6.33 -6.33 -11.66
C GLU A 12 6.52 -5.05 -12.47
N PHE A 13 5.71 -4.05 -12.18
CA PHE A 13 5.84 -2.72 -12.77
C PHE A 13 5.69 -1.64 -11.72
N TRP A 14 6.26 -0.48 -12.01
CA TRP A 14 6.13 0.73 -11.21
C TRP A 14 4.87 1.50 -11.63
N VAL A 15 3.94 1.69 -10.68
CA VAL A 15 2.63 2.30 -10.94
C VAL A 15 2.77 3.77 -11.33
N SER A 16 3.63 4.51 -10.62
CA SER A 16 3.87 5.94 -10.85
C SER A 16 5.10 6.39 -10.06
N ASP A 17 5.85 7.35 -10.59
CA ASP A 17 6.94 8.04 -9.88
C ASP A 17 6.44 8.93 -8.73
N ASN A 18 5.13 9.16 -8.68
CA ASN A 18 4.53 9.80 -7.53
C ASN A 18 4.37 8.77 -6.38
N THR A 19 5.21 8.92 -5.37
CA THR A 19 5.29 8.05 -4.20
C THR A 19 4.57 8.60 -2.97
N ASP A 20 3.79 9.70 -3.10
CA ASP A 20 2.94 10.21 -2.02
C ASP A 20 1.90 9.17 -1.62
N ALA A 21 1.96 8.69 -0.36
CA ALA A 21 1.14 7.57 0.07
C ALA A 21 -0.36 7.83 -0.01
N LEU A 22 -0.82 9.08 0.21
CA LEU A 22 -2.24 9.40 0.05
C LEU A 22 -2.68 9.29 -1.41
N GLN A 23 -1.87 9.80 -2.35
CA GLN A 23 -2.17 9.67 -3.78
C GLN A 23 -2.00 8.23 -4.27
N ARG A 24 -1.08 7.47 -3.67
CA ARG A 24 -0.91 6.04 -3.98
C ARG A 24 -2.15 5.21 -3.65
N VAL A 25 -2.95 5.55 -2.64
CA VAL A 25 -4.24 4.88 -2.41
C VAL A 25 -5.12 4.95 -3.65
N TYR A 26 -5.25 6.12 -4.26
CA TYR A 26 -6.05 6.31 -5.49
C TYR A 26 -5.44 5.58 -6.70
N MET A 27 -4.12 5.69 -6.88
CA MET A 27 -3.42 5.08 -8.01
C MET A 27 -3.43 3.55 -7.92
N GLN A 28 -3.14 2.99 -6.76
CA GLN A 28 -3.15 1.54 -6.55
C GLN A 28 -4.57 0.97 -6.67
N TRP A 29 -5.56 1.68 -6.15
CA TRP A 29 -6.97 1.33 -6.36
C TRP A 29 -7.33 1.26 -7.85
N GLY A 30 -7.06 2.32 -8.61
CA GLY A 30 -7.34 2.35 -10.05
C GLY A 30 -6.58 1.27 -10.82
N THR A 31 -5.31 1.05 -10.49
CA THR A 31 -4.46 0.02 -11.11
C THR A 31 -4.99 -1.38 -10.84
N SER A 32 -5.56 -1.63 -9.66
CA SER A 32 -6.08 -2.94 -9.26
C SER A 32 -7.25 -3.44 -10.12
N TYR A 33 -7.90 -2.57 -10.91
CA TYR A 33 -8.92 -3.01 -11.88
C TYR A 33 -8.32 -3.79 -13.05
N PHE A 34 -7.05 -3.59 -13.32
CA PHE A 34 -6.39 -4.11 -14.53
C PHE A 34 -5.26 -5.07 -14.22
N PHE A 35 -4.65 -4.97 -13.02
CA PHE A 35 -3.45 -5.73 -12.67
C PHE A 35 -3.56 -6.29 -11.24
N PRO A 36 -3.10 -7.54 -11.02
CA PRO A 36 -3.08 -8.13 -9.69
C PRO A 36 -2.02 -7.48 -8.80
N ALA A 37 -2.20 -7.58 -7.48
CA ALA A 37 -1.30 -6.97 -6.51
C ALA A 37 0.15 -7.47 -6.62
N ILE A 38 0.36 -8.73 -7.03
CA ILE A 38 1.70 -9.30 -7.24
C ILE A 38 2.50 -8.55 -8.31
N ALA A 39 1.83 -8.01 -9.34
CA ALA A 39 2.51 -7.27 -10.41
C ALA A 39 2.74 -5.78 -10.07
N MET A 40 2.14 -5.28 -9.00
CA MET A 40 2.12 -3.86 -8.65
C MET A 40 3.15 -3.55 -7.57
N ALA A 41 4.32 -3.00 -7.96
CA ALA A 41 5.32 -2.51 -7.02
C ALA A 41 4.75 -1.38 -6.16
N SER A 42 4.85 -1.52 -4.86
CA SER A 42 4.34 -0.57 -3.87
C SER A 42 5.36 -0.33 -2.78
N HIS A 43 6.00 0.84 -2.81
CA HIS A 43 7.14 1.13 -1.95
C HIS A 43 6.80 2.13 -0.85
N ILE A 44 7.41 1.92 0.31
CA ILE A 44 7.50 2.92 1.37
C ILE A 44 8.56 3.93 0.94
N SER A 45 8.17 5.17 0.70
CA SER A 45 9.09 6.26 0.31
C SER A 45 9.35 7.25 1.44
N ALA A 46 10.26 8.20 1.20
CA ALA A 46 10.63 9.24 2.16
C ALA A 46 9.45 10.19 2.53
N SER A 47 9.56 10.83 3.68
CA SER A 47 8.68 11.91 4.13
C SER A 47 9.53 13.07 4.69
N PRO A 48 9.35 14.33 4.21
CA PRO A 48 8.33 14.75 3.26
C PRO A 48 8.49 14.14 1.87
N ASN A 49 7.39 13.95 1.16
CA ASN A 49 7.43 13.47 -0.22
C ASN A 49 8.09 14.50 -1.14
N HIS A 50 8.94 14.06 -2.06
CA HIS A 50 9.74 14.95 -2.90
C HIS A 50 8.94 15.71 -3.97
N GLN A 51 7.74 15.26 -4.32
CA GLN A 51 6.87 15.92 -5.32
C GLN A 51 5.78 16.77 -4.67
N THR A 52 5.11 16.22 -3.65
CA THR A 52 3.96 16.89 -3.03
C THR A 52 4.32 17.67 -1.77
N PHE A 53 5.55 17.49 -1.25
CA PHE A 53 6.04 18.04 0.02
C PHE A 53 5.19 17.66 1.25
N ARG A 54 4.24 16.73 1.08
CA ARG A 54 3.37 16.26 2.15
C ARG A 54 4.16 15.40 3.13
N ARG A 55 3.90 15.64 4.42
CA ARG A 55 4.41 14.81 5.50
C ARG A 55 3.34 13.79 5.89
N ILE A 56 3.64 12.52 5.70
CA ILE A 56 2.73 11.41 6.02
C ILE A 56 3.44 10.49 7.02
N PRO A 57 2.77 10.12 8.13
CA PRO A 57 3.32 9.21 9.12
C PRO A 57 3.82 7.91 8.50
N LEU A 58 4.92 7.35 9.03
CA LEU A 58 5.53 6.14 8.52
C LEU A 58 4.54 4.95 8.50
N LYS A 59 3.74 4.80 9.56
CA LYS A 59 2.73 3.72 9.64
C LYS A 59 1.74 3.77 8.46
N TYR A 60 1.25 4.96 8.08
CA TYR A 60 0.35 5.10 6.94
C TYR A 60 1.04 4.73 5.61
N ARG A 61 2.29 5.17 5.43
CA ARG A 61 3.09 4.83 4.24
C ARG A 61 3.32 3.32 4.14
N ILE A 62 3.57 2.66 5.26
CA ILE A 62 3.69 1.20 5.38
C ILE A 62 2.38 0.52 4.94
N ASP A 63 1.25 0.91 5.50
CA ASP A 63 -0.04 0.26 5.23
C ASP A 63 -0.47 0.38 3.78
N VAL A 64 -0.18 1.52 3.14
CA VAL A 64 -0.42 1.69 1.71
C VAL A 64 0.51 0.79 0.90
N ALA A 65 1.79 0.71 1.24
CA ALA A 65 2.74 -0.12 0.53
C ALA A 65 2.44 -1.62 0.68
N MET A 66 1.95 -2.06 1.83
CA MET A 66 1.59 -3.47 2.09
C MET A 66 0.38 -3.95 1.28
N SER A 67 -0.41 -3.05 0.68
CA SER A 67 -1.56 -3.43 -0.16
C SER A 67 -1.18 -3.82 -1.60
N GLY A 68 0.11 -3.85 -1.92
CA GLY A 68 0.68 -4.33 -3.16
C GLY A 68 1.91 -5.19 -2.91
N ARG A 69 2.84 -5.23 -3.87
CA ARG A 69 4.14 -5.87 -3.70
C ARG A 69 5.07 -4.93 -2.93
N LEU A 70 5.21 -5.19 -1.64
CA LEU A 70 5.94 -4.33 -0.71
C LEU A 70 7.41 -4.17 -1.09
N GLY A 71 7.87 -2.95 -1.19
CA GLY A 71 9.27 -2.56 -1.28
C GLY A 71 9.59 -1.37 -0.40
N MET A 72 10.87 -1.03 -0.32
CA MET A 72 11.36 0.13 0.44
C MET A 72 12.23 1.01 -0.45
N GLU A 73 11.89 2.29 -0.54
CA GLU A 73 12.62 3.33 -1.25
C GLU A 73 12.95 4.47 -0.27
N ILE A 74 13.64 4.10 0.81
CA ILE A 74 14.07 5.00 1.90
C ILE A 74 15.54 4.74 2.20
N GLN A 75 16.28 5.82 2.47
CA GLN A 75 17.64 5.71 2.95
C GLN A 75 17.64 5.34 4.45
N LEU A 76 18.17 4.18 4.79
CA LEU A 76 18.18 3.68 6.16
C LEU A 76 18.95 4.58 7.14
N GLN A 77 19.93 5.33 6.64
CA GLN A 77 20.71 6.28 7.44
C GLN A 77 19.87 7.46 7.95
N ASP A 78 18.80 7.83 7.23
CA ASP A 78 17.94 8.95 7.57
C ASP A 78 16.80 8.56 8.53
N MET A 79 16.68 7.26 8.85
CA MET A 79 15.64 6.73 9.73
C MET A 79 16.10 6.70 11.18
N THR A 80 15.16 7.02 12.09
CA THR A 80 15.38 6.81 13.53
C THR A 80 15.39 5.31 13.89
N THR A 81 15.85 4.98 15.08
CA THR A 81 15.83 3.60 15.58
C THR A 81 14.40 3.05 15.65
N GLU A 82 13.46 3.87 16.12
CA GLU A 82 12.04 3.51 16.24
C GLU A 82 11.41 3.25 14.86
N GLU A 83 11.73 4.06 13.86
CA GLU A 83 11.28 3.87 12.48
C GLU A 83 11.83 2.57 11.87
N LYS A 84 13.10 2.24 12.13
CA LYS A 84 13.71 0.98 11.68
C LYS A 84 13.02 -0.24 12.31
N GLU A 85 12.75 -0.20 13.61
CA GLU A 85 12.04 -1.28 14.29
C GLU A 85 10.59 -1.40 13.81
N LEU A 86 9.90 -0.29 13.53
CA LEU A 86 8.56 -0.31 12.94
C LEU A 86 8.57 -0.96 11.54
N CYS A 87 9.52 -0.60 10.69
CA CYS A 87 9.66 -1.22 9.37
C CYS A 87 10.00 -2.71 9.46
N LYS A 88 10.89 -3.09 10.37
CA LYS A 88 11.26 -4.50 10.58
C LYS A 88 10.04 -5.33 11.00
N LYS A 89 9.22 -4.81 11.91
CA LYS A 89 7.97 -5.44 12.31
C LYS A 89 7.00 -5.56 11.13
N ALA A 90 6.79 -4.48 10.39
CA ALA A 90 5.91 -4.46 9.22
C ALA A 90 6.35 -5.44 8.13
N ILE A 91 7.66 -5.57 7.88
CA ILE A 91 8.19 -6.57 6.93
C ILE A 91 7.90 -8.00 7.41
N ALA A 92 8.03 -8.27 8.72
CA ALA A 92 7.69 -9.57 9.28
C ALA A 92 6.19 -9.87 9.12
N GLU A 93 5.31 -8.93 9.48
CA GLU A 93 3.87 -9.03 9.27
C GLU A 93 3.51 -9.23 7.79
N TYR A 94 4.13 -8.47 6.88
CA TYR A 94 3.89 -8.63 5.45
C TYR A 94 4.27 -10.03 4.94
N LYS A 95 5.35 -10.61 5.43
CA LYS A 95 5.75 -11.98 5.06
C LYS A 95 4.68 -13.01 5.40
N GLU A 96 3.92 -12.82 6.48
CA GLU A 96 2.82 -13.70 6.88
C GLU A 96 1.59 -13.54 5.98
N ILE A 97 1.29 -12.31 5.55
CA ILE A 97 0.08 -12.00 4.77
C ILE A 97 0.31 -11.92 3.26
N ARG A 98 1.55 -11.88 2.79
CA ARG A 98 1.86 -11.60 1.38
C ARG A 98 1.23 -12.58 0.39
N SER A 99 1.07 -13.85 0.77
CA SER A 99 0.42 -14.84 -0.09
C SER A 99 -1.05 -14.49 -0.34
N VAL A 100 -1.74 -14.00 0.69
CA VAL A 100 -3.12 -13.54 0.58
C VAL A 100 -3.20 -12.26 -0.25
N VAL A 101 -2.30 -11.29 -0.02
CA VAL A 101 -2.30 -10.02 -0.76
C VAL A 101 -1.93 -10.22 -2.23
N GLN A 102 -0.89 -11.02 -2.52
CA GLN A 102 -0.36 -11.15 -3.88
C GLN A 102 -1.14 -12.11 -4.76
N PHE A 103 -1.70 -13.16 -4.20
CA PHE A 103 -2.36 -14.24 -4.94
C PHE A 103 -3.84 -14.43 -4.62
N GLY A 104 -4.36 -13.68 -3.64
CA GLY A 104 -5.75 -13.76 -3.23
C GLY A 104 -6.70 -12.98 -4.13
N ASP A 105 -7.98 -13.19 -3.91
CA ASP A 105 -9.04 -12.41 -4.56
C ASP A 105 -9.18 -11.04 -3.92
N ILE A 106 -9.31 -10.02 -4.76
CA ILE A 106 -9.50 -8.62 -4.31
C ILE A 106 -10.97 -8.24 -4.26
N TYR A 107 -11.39 -7.65 -3.16
CA TYR A 107 -12.70 -7.04 -2.95
C TYR A 107 -12.53 -5.55 -2.66
N ARG A 108 -13.10 -4.70 -3.50
CA ARG A 108 -13.08 -3.24 -3.36
C ARG A 108 -14.30 -2.81 -2.55
N LEU A 109 -14.10 -2.52 -1.25
CA LEU A 109 -15.18 -2.30 -0.31
C LEU A 109 -15.68 -0.85 -0.33
N ILE A 110 -14.77 0.13 -0.28
CA ILE A 110 -15.09 1.56 -0.30
C ILE A 110 -14.13 2.26 -1.26
N SER A 111 -14.66 2.84 -2.32
CA SER A 111 -13.86 3.53 -3.33
C SER A 111 -13.28 4.86 -2.79
N PRO A 112 -12.00 5.16 -3.02
CA PRO A 112 -11.43 6.45 -2.68
C PRO A 112 -12.03 7.61 -3.49
N TYR A 113 -12.72 7.32 -4.59
CA TYR A 113 -13.40 8.30 -5.43
C TYR A 113 -14.82 8.64 -4.96
N GLU A 114 -15.36 7.86 -4.06
CA GLU A 114 -16.59 8.20 -3.34
C GLU A 114 -16.24 9.20 -2.24
N LYS A 115 -16.95 10.33 -2.17
CA LYS A 115 -16.63 11.45 -1.27
C LYS A 115 -16.89 11.14 0.22
N GLN A 116 -16.47 9.96 0.69
CA GLN A 116 -16.67 9.52 2.08
C GLN A 116 -15.43 9.76 2.97
N GLY A 117 -14.34 10.32 2.41
CA GLY A 117 -13.12 10.58 3.16
C GLY A 117 -12.36 9.31 3.61
N VAL A 118 -12.73 8.15 3.08
CA VAL A 118 -12.13 6.85 3.38
C VAL A 118 -12.02 5.99 2.12
N ALA A 119 -11.11 5.02 2.15
CA ALA A 119 -11.03 3.94 1.17
C ALA A 119 -10.82 2.60 1.89
N SER A 120 -11.34 1.53 1.33
CA SER A 120 -11.15 0.20 1.90
C SER A 120 -11.17 -0.88 0.83
N LEU A 121 -10.22 -1.81 0.91
CA LEU A 121 -10.20 -3.01 0.12
C LEU A 121 -9.82 -4.23 0.98
N MET A 122 -10.16 -5.40 0.48
CA MET A 122 -9.89 -6.68 1.14
C MET A 122 -9.29 -7.65 0.13
N TYR A 123 -8.34 -8.43 0.60
CA TYR A 123 -7.86 -9.62 -0.08
C TYR A 123 -8.27 -10.86 0.72
N THR A 124 -8.67 -11.92 0.04
CA THR A 124 -8.94 -13.22 0.68
C THR A 124 -8.07 -14.29 0.05
N SER A 125 -7.65 -15.27 0.85
CA SER A 125 -7.02 -16.47 0.31
C SER A 125 -7.93 -17.16 -0.71
N PRO A 126 -7.38 -17.98 -1.64
CA PRO A 126 -8.20 -18.77 -2.57
C PRO A 126 -9.20 -19.66 -1.83
N GLU A 127 -8.80 -20.24 -0.71
CA GLU A 127 -9.60 -21.14 0.13
C GLU A 127 -10.65 -20.39 0.98
N LYS A 128 -10.60 -19.04 1.02
CA LYS A 128 -11.48 -18.17 1.81
C LYS A 128 -11.41 -18.38 3.34
N ASP A 129 -10.29 -18.92 3.81
CA ASP A 129 -10.02 -19.13 5.24
C ASP A 129 -9.24 -18.00 5.89
N LYS A 130 -8.70 -17.08 5.07
CA LYS A 130 -7.94 -15.90 5.52
C LYS A 130 -8.36 -14.67 4.75
N ALA A 131 -8.39 -13.53 5.45
CA ALA A 131 -8.65 -12.23 4.83
C ALA A 131 -7.70 -11.17 5.40
N VAL A 132 -7.32 -10.22 4.54
CA VAL A 132 -6.58 -9.01 4.91
C VAL A 132 -7.39 -7.81 4.48
N VAL A 133 -7.78 -6.96 5.41
CA VAL A 133 -8.57 -5.76 5.14
C VAL A 133 -7.70 -4.54 5.33
N TYR A 134 -7.68 -3.68 4.33
CA TYR A 134 -7.07 -2.35 4.40
C TYR A 134 -8.16 -1.29 4.49
N TRP A 135 -7.94 -0.34 5.38
CA TRP A 135 -8.82 0.80 5.56
C TRP A 135 -7.97 2.06 5.73
N TRP A 136 -8.18 3.06 4.89
CA TRP A 136 -7.41 4.31 4.89
C TRP A 136 -8.31 5.52 5.04
N LYS A 137 -7.92 6.44 5.92
CA LYS A 137 -8.52 7.77 6.00
C LYS A 137 -7.87 8.65 4.94
N LEU A 138 -8.68 9.36 4.14
CA LEU A 138 -8.25 10.17 2.98
C LEU A 138 -8.27 11.68 3.24
N GLU A 139 -8.71 12.12 4.42
CA GLU A 139 -8.78 13.54 4.75
C GLU A 139 -7.39 14.17 4.94
N HIS A 140 -7.28 15.47 4.63
CA HIS A 140 -6.04 16.21 4.79
C HIS A 140 -5.54 16.20 6.23
N PHE A 141 -4.28 15.86 6.38
CA PHE A 141 -3.58 15.76 7.66
C PHE A 141 -3.25 17.16 8.19
N HIS A 142 -4.12 17.77 8.98
CA HIS A 142 -3.75 18.77 9.94
C HIS A 142 -3.68 18.09 11.32
N ASN A 143 -2.45 17.74 11.74
CA ASN A 143 -2.05 17.42 13.12
C ASN A 143 -2.94 16.47 13.95
N GLN A 144 -3.55 15.41 13.41
CA GLN A 144 -4.23 14.41 14.22
C GLN A 144 -3.71 12.99 13.94
N HIS A 145 -3.62 12.21 14.99
CA HIS A 145 -3.16 10.82 14.96
C HIS A 145 -4.03 9.98 14.02
N LEU A 146 -3.38 9.40 13.02
CA LEU A 146 -4.01 8.48 12.09
C LEU A 146 -4.05 7.10 12.71
N HIS A 147 -5.23 6.56 12.83
CA HIS A 147 -5.42 5.14 13.08
C HIS A 147 -5.76 4.46 11.76
N VAL A 148 -4.83 3.67 11.23
CA VAL A 148 -5.11 2.66 10.22
C VAL A 148 -5.26 1.36 10.96
N CYS A 149 -6.41 0.72 10.85
CA CYS A 149 -6.62 -0.60 11.38
C CYS A 149 -6.47 -1.61 10.25
N SER A 150 -5.43 -2.44 10.31
CA SER A 150 -5.38 -3.68 9.57
C SER A 150 -5.86 -4.80 10.51
N TYR A 151 -6.89 -5.52 10.15
CA TYR A 151 -7.34 -6.70 10.87
C TYR A 151 -7.09 -7.93 10.02
N MET A 152 -6.46 -8.93 10.63
CA MET A 152 -6.41 -10.29 10.13
C MET A 152 -7.53 -11.07 10.85
N VAL A 153 -8.45 -11.62 10.09
CA VAL A 153 -9.52 -12.52 10.56
C VAL A 153 -9.26 -13.89 10.01
#